data_a68fd76002f7586c4c483ce3e62bbcce
#
_entry.id   a68fd76002f7586c4c483ce3e62bbcce
#
_cell.length_a   1.000
_cell.length_b   1.000
_cell.length_c   1.000
_cell.angle_alpha   90.00
_cell.angle_beta   90.00
_cell.angle_gamma   90.00
#
_symmetry.space_group_name_H-M   'P 1'
#
loop_
_entity.id
_entity.type
_entity.pdbx_description
1 polymer ?
#
loop_
_entity_poly.entity_id
_entity_poly.type
_entity_poly.pdbx_seq_one_letter_code
_entity_poly.pdbx_strand_id
1 'polypeptide(L)'
;MKKIYRLLYSNKFVAMVMLLMQIITFVAMYIWISDYSKVLFGLSTVLSAVLIIFEINRTEESTFKMTWITLIAIIPIFGALFYLFTRAQGVSMNIGDDYKNIQEANKKYLVQDEDVMKNIYQTDKNQDGFARYLSKYGGSPAYTNTGVQYYSIGERMFEDMKKELLKAEKFIFLEFFIINHTSRMWNEILEILKKKVKQGVEVRVMYDGMGCIATLPRKYNEYLERQGIKCRIFSPIVPLLSTHQNNRDHRKIMVIDGATAFCGGINISDEYINEKMRFGHWKDTGFMLRGEAVAGFTAMFLEMWNVNDEHIENCGEYIQASKKYSVSTDGFVIPFGDTPLDEVYVGKRAYINNLNNASEYTYIMTPYLVIDDEMYECMKYAAQRGVDVKIIMPHIPDKKYAFYLARTYYKELLKAGIEIYEYTPGFVHAKMSISDGKKAIVGTVNHDYRSLYLHYECAAYMLNVPAVMDIERDFKDTLELSQKITLEDVKHFNIFTKILGHIIRLVAPLL
;
A
#
# COMPACT_ATOMS: atom_id res chain seq x y z
N MET A 1 0.40 5.80 -29.78
CA MET A 1 1.48 4.84 -29.49
C MET A 1 1.57 4.43 -28.01
N LYS A 2 1.63 5.36 -27.02
CA LYS A 2 1.73 5.02 -25.57
C LYS A 2 0.60 4.09 -25.04
N LYS A 3 -0.66 4.23 -25.50
CA LYS A 3 -1.78 3.36 -25.10
C LYS A 3 -1.63 1.92 -25.61
N ILE A 4 -1.12 1.75 -26.82
CA ILE A 4 -0.93 0.43 -27.45
C ILE A 4 0.24 -0.31 -26.77
N TYR A 5 1.34 0.36 -26.47
CA TYR A 5 2.46 -0.24 -25.70
C TYR A 5 2.01 -0.67 -24.29
N ARG A 6 1.21 0.17 -23.61
CA ARG A 6 0.65 -0.17 -22.29
C ARG A 6 -0.30 -1.38 -22.33
N LEU A 7 -1.00 -1.60 -23.45
CA LEU A 7 -1.86 -2.76 -23.66
C LEU A 7 -1.02 -4.00 -23.95
N LEU A 8 -0.06 -3.93 -24.86
CA LEU A 8 0.77 -5.05 -25.31
C LEU A 8 1.70 -5.60 -24.22
N TYR A 9 2.14 -4.75 -23.28
CA TYR A 9 3.01 -5.13 -22.17
C TYR A 9 2.27 -5.24 -20.83
N SER A 10 0.95 -5.35 -20.85
CA SER A 10 0.19 -5.60 -19.62
C SER A 10 0.03 -7.10 -19.40
N ASN A 11 0.12 -7.54 -18.13
CA ASN A 11 -0.21 -8.92 -17.74
C ASN A 11 -1.60 -9.33 -18.26
N LYS A 12 -2.50 -8.36 -18.43
CA LYS A 12 -3.84 -8.53 -19.01
C LYS A 12 -3.80 -8.91 -20.49
N PHE A 13 -2.88 -8.35 -21.27
CA PHE A 13 -2.73 -8.70 -22.69
C PHE A 13 -2.21 -10.13 -22.85
N VAL A 14 -1.24 -10.52 -22.03
CA VAL A 14 -0.70 -11.89 -22.05
C VAL A 14 -1.73 -12.88 -21.58
N ALA A 15 -2.45 -12.60 -20.50
CA ALA A 15 -3.57 -13.45 -20.07
C ALA A 15 -4.64 -13.57 -21.18
N MET A 16 -4.94 -12.46 -21.88
CA MET A 16 -5.87 -12.48 -23.00
C MET A 16 -5.35 -13.31 -24.18
N VAL A 17 -4.06 -13.20 -24.53
CA VAL A 17 -3.44 -14.02 -25.60
C VAL A 17 -3.43 -15.50 -25.22
N MET A 18 -3.09 -15.83 -23.98
CA MET A 18 -3.11 -17.21 -23.48
C MET A 18 -4.54 -17.77 -23.46
N LEU A 19 -5.54 -16.96 -23.04
CA LEU A 19 -6.95 -17.34 -23.09
C LEU A 19 -7.43 -17.56 -24.53
N LEU A 20 -6.99 -16.72 -25.46
CA LEU A 20 -7.29 -16.85 -26.90
C LEU A 20 -6.65 -18.11 -27.47
N MET A 21 -5.41 -18.43 -27.10
CA MET A 21 -4.77 -19.70 -27.46
C MET A 21 -5.52 -20.89 -26.89
N GLN A 22 -6.03 -20.81 -25.67
CA GLN A 22 -6.86 -21.85 -25.08
C GLN A 22 -8.18 -22.05 -25.86
N ILE A 23 -8.87 -20.97 -26.19
CA ILE A 23 -10.11 -21.02 -26.99
C ILE A 23 -9.81 -21.63 -28.36
N ILE A 24 -8.74 -21.19 -29.01
CA ILE A 24 -8.28 -21.76 -30.29
C ILE A 24 -7.97 -23.26 -30.15
N THR A 25 -7.30 -23.66 -29.06
CA THR A 25 -6.99 -25.07 -28.77
C THR A 25 -8.27 -25.87 -28.55
N PHE A 26 -9.26 -25.38 -27.81
CA PHE A 26 -10.55 -26.05 -27.64
C PHE A 26 -11.33 -26.18 -28.96
N VAL A 27 -11.37 -25.10 -29.75
CA VAL A 27 -12.01 -25.12 -31.08
C VAL A 27 -11.29 -26.06 -32.03
N ALA A 28 -9.96 -26.07 -32.06
CA ALA A 28 -9.16 -26.97 -32.84
C ALA A 28 -9.36 -28.45 -32.39
N MET A 29 -9.42 -28.68 -31.06
CA MET A 29 -9.75 -29.98 -30.48
C MET A 29 -11.13 -30.47 -30.90
N TYR A 30 -12.13 -29.58 -30.90
CA TYR A 30 -13.50 -29.95 -31.33
C TYR A 30 -13.59 -30.27 -32.83
N ILE A 31 -12.82 -29.57 -33.67
CA ILE A 31 -12.94 -29.68 -35.14
C ILE A 31 -11.99 -30.72 -35.76
N TRP A 32 -10.80 -30.97 -35.18
CA TRP A 32 -9.71 -31.61 -35.91
C TRP A 32 -9.09 -32.88 -35.34
N ILE A 33 -9.35 -33.26 -34.05
CA ILE A 33 -8.50 -34.28 -33.46
C ILE A 33 -9.30 -35.31 -32.62
N SER A 34 -9.51 -36.51 -33.15
CA SER A 34 -10.21 -37.55 -32.37
C SER A 34 -9.34 -38.29 -31.37
N ASP A 35 -8.08 -38.66 -31.70
CA ASP A 35 -7.28 -39.53 -30.84
C ASP A 35 -6.11 -38.85 -30.12
N TYR A 36 -5.40 -37.92 -30.76
CA TYR A 36 -4.35 -37.14 -30.08
C TYR A 36 -4.89 -36.17 -28.99
N SER A 37 -6.13 -35.73 -29.15
CA SER A 37 -6.79 -34.87 -28.15
C SER A 37 -7.03 -35.55 -26.82
N LYS A 38 -7.32 -36.86 -26.82
CA LYS A 38 -7.54 -37.64 -25.59
C LYS A 38 -6.26 -37.75 -24.78
N VAL A 39 -5.12 -37.98 -25.44
CA VAL A 39 -3.81 -38.05 -24.78
C VAL A 39 -3.40 -36.69 -24.23
N LEU A 40 -3.55 -35.63 -25.01
CA LEU A 40 -3.20 -34.27 -24.57
C LEU A 40 -4.09 -33.79 -23.39
N PHE A 41 -5.39 -34.08 -23.46
CA PHE A 41 -6.32 -33.78 -22.37
C PHE A 41 -5.99 -34.62 -21.12
N GLY A 42 -5.69 -35.91 -21.28
CA GLY A 42 -5.26 -36.75 -20.16
C GLY A 42 -3.98 -36.25 -19.51
N LEU A 43 -2.95 -35.90 -20.29
CA LEU A 43 -1.70 -35.30 -19.76
C LEU A 43 -1.94 -33.96 -19.05
N SER A 44 -2.77 -33.09 -19.62
CA SER A 44 -3.09 -31.81 -18.98
C SER A 44 -3.86 -31.98 -17.66
N THR A 45 -4.74 -32.98 -17.59
CA THR A 45 -5.47 -33.29 -16.34
C THR A 45 -4.54 -33.84 -15.27
N VAL A 46 -3.60 -34.73 -15.63
CA VAL A 46 -2.58 -35.21 -14.68
C VAL A 46 -1.68 -34.08 -14.21
N LEU A 47 -1.19 -33.22 -15.12
CA LEU A 47 -0.40 -32.04 -14.77
C LEU A 47 -1.18 -31.11 -13.82
N SER A 48 -2.44 -30.82 -14.12
CA SER A 48 -3.29 -29.99 -13.27
C SER A 48 -3.47 -30.60 -11.88
N ALA A 49 -3.72 -31.91 -11.79
CA ALA A 49 -3.83 -32.60 -10.50
C ALA A 49 -2.53 -32.50 -9.67
N VAL A 50 -1.38 -32.71 -10.31
CA VAL A 50 -0.08 -32.57 -9.66
C VAL A 50 0.16 -31.13 -9.17
N LEU A 51 -0.15 -30.12 -10.00
CA LEU A 51 0.02 -28.72 -9.63
C LEU A 51 -0.95 -28.31 -8.50
N ILE A 52 -2.19 -28.81 -8.49
CA ILE A 52 -3.15 -28.56 -7.40
C ILE A 52 -2.65 -29.17 -6.11
N ILE A 53 -2.16 -30.41 -6.11
CA ILE A 53 -1.59 -31.05 -4.92
C ILE A 53 -0.37 -30.28 -4.43
N PHE A 54 0.49 -29.81 -5.33
CA PHE A 54 1.64 -28.99 -4.98
C PHE A 54 1.20 -27.68 -4.34
N GLU A 55 0.22 -26.98 -4.91
CA GLU A 55 -0.25 -25.68 -4.42
C GLU A 55 -0.95 -25.79 -3.05
N ILE A 56 -1.71 -26.85 -2.81
CA ILE A 56 -2.35 -27.10 -1.50
C ILE A 56 -1.31 -27.19 -0.37
N ASN A 57 -0.15 -27.82 -0.65
CA ASN A 57 0.90 -28.04 0.35
C ASN A 57 1.85 -26.86 0.55
N ARG A 58 1.68 -25.74 -0.16
CA ARG A 58 2.49 -24.55 0.04
C ARG A 58 2.10 -23.81 1.32
N THR A 59 3.03 -23.00 1.85
CA THR A 59 2.82 -22.16 3.05
C THR A 59 2.15 -20.82 2.74
N GLU A 60 1.90 -20.52 1.47
CA GLU A 60 1.28 -19.26 1.05
C GLU A 60 -0.13 -19.05 1.62
N GLU A 61 -0.57 -17.81 1.63
CA GLU A 61 -1.92 -17.40 2.06
C GLU A 61 -3.02 -18.17 1.32
N SER A 62 -4.00 -18.65 2.06
CA SER A 62 -5.06 -19.56 1.55
C SER A 62 -5.81 -19.00 0.36
N THR A 63 -6.06 -17.68 0.32
CA THR A 63 -6.82 -17.06 -0.76
C THR A 63 -6.05 -17.07 -2.09
N PHE A 64 -4.72 -16.89 -2.07
CA PHE A 64 -3.88 -17.04 -3.27
C PHE A 64 -3.88 -18.48 -3.76
N LYS A 65 -3.73 -19.46 -2.86
CA LYS A 65 -3.81 -20.88 -3.19
C LYS A 65 -5.15 -21.23 -3.85
N MET A 66 -6.26 -20.81 -3.22
CA MET A 66 -7.60 -21.06 -3.76
C MET A 66 -7.80 -20.45 -5.15
N THR A 67 -7.26 -19.26 -5.38
CA THR A 67 -7.34 -18.62 -6.70
C THR A 67 -6.60 -19.42 -7.77
N TRP A 68 -5.37 -19.89 -7.48
CA TRP A 68 -4.61 -20.72 -8.40
C TRP A 68 -5.26 -22.09 -8.64
N ILE A 69 -5.71 -22.75 -7.56
CA ILE A 69 -6.43 -24.04 -7.66
C ILE A 69 -7.68 -23.89 -8.53
N THR A 70 -8.46 -22.82 -8.30
CA THR A 70 -9.67 -22.54 -9.08
C THR A 70 -9.35 -22.33 -10.57
N LEU A 71 -8.32 -21.53 -10.86
CA LEU A 71 -7.89 -21.25 -12.24
C LEU A 71 -7.40 -22.52 -12.95
N ILE A 72 -6.58 -23.34 -12.29
CA ILE A 72 -6.08 -24.60 -12.83
C ILE A 72 -7.23 -25.61 -13.03
N ALA A 73 -8.19 -25.66 -12.11
CA ALA A 73 -9.32 -26.62 -12.21
C ALA A 73 -10.32 -26.25 -13.30
N ILE A 74 -10.67 -24.96 -13.44
CA ILE A 74 -11.67 -24.49 -14.43
C ILE A 74 -11.08 -24.48 -15.84
N ILE A 75 -9.81 -24.10 -16.00
CA ILE A 75 -9.15 -23.94 -17.29
C ILE A 75 -7.82 -24.71 -17.28
N PRO A 76 -7.83 -26.06 -17.33
CA PRO A 76 -6.66 -26.89 -16.99
C PRO A 76 -5.40 -26.56 -17.81
N ILE A 77 -5.50 -26.44 -19.12
CA ILE A 77 -4.33 -26.19 -19.98
C ILE A 77 -3.81 -24.77 -19.74
N PHE A 78 -4.68 -23.77 -19.83
CA PHE A 78 -4.30 -22.37 -19.61
C PHE A 78 -3.83 -22.14 -18.17
N GLY A 79 -4.61 -22.58 -17.20
CA GLY A 79 -4.33 -22.36 -15.77
C GLY A 79 -3.01 -23.01 -15.35
N ALA A 80 -2.74 -24.23 -15.78
CA ALA A 80 -1.48 -24.92 -15.50
C ALA A 80 -0.28 -24.21 -16.14
N LEU A 81 -0.37 -23.86 -17.43
CA LEU A 81 0.70 -23.15 -18.13
C LEU A 81 0.92 -21.75 -17.58
N PHE A 82 -0.15 -21.03 -17.28
CA PHE A 82 -0.07 -19.70 -16.70
C PHE A 82 0.52 -19.74 -15.28
N TYR A 83 0.13 -20.71 -14.48
CA TYR A 83 0.72 -20.96 -13.17
C TYR A 83 2.23 -21.23 -13.27
N LEU A 84 2.63 -22.18 -14.12
CA LEU A 84 4.05 -22.50 -14.33
C LEU A 84 4.82 -21.29 -14.86
N PHE A 85 4.25 -20.55 -15.79
CA PHE A 85 4.85 -19.32 -16.32
C PHE A 85 5.07 -18.28 -15.23
N THR A 86 4.07 -18.04 -14.38
CA THR A 86 4.20 -17.06 -13.28
C THR A 86 5.21 -17.51 -12.23
N ARG A 87 5.31 -18.82 -11.97
CA ARG A 87 6.26 -19.40 -11.00
C ARG A 87 7.69 -19.52 -11.53
N ALA A 88 7.84 -19.82 -12.84
CA ALA A 88 9.17 -19.91 -13.47
C ALA A 88 9.89 -18.55 -13.53
N GLN A 89 9.15 -17.46 -13.44
CA GLN A 89 9.72 -16.13 -13.29
C GLN A 89 10.17 -15.94 -11.84
N GLY A 90 11.21 -16.65 -11.45
CA GLY A 90 11.74 -16.64 -10.09
C GLY A 90 11.88 -15.21 -9.54
N VAL A 91 11.61 -15.06 -8.27
CA VAL A 91 11.92 -13.84 -7.53
C VAL A 91 13.32 -13.44 -7.94
N SER A 92 13.55 -12.18 -8.31
CA SER A 92 14.91 -11.68 -8.33
C SER A 92 15.41 -11.81 -6.89
N MET A 93 15.97 -12.96 -6.60
CA MET A 93 16.52 -13.29 -5.25
C MET A 93 17.44 -12.16 -4.79
N ASN A 94 18.09 -11.48 -5.75
CA ASN A 94 19.00 -10.37 -5.48
C ASN A 94 18.31 -9.19 -4.78
N ILE A 95 17.11 -8.75 -5.22
CA ILE A 95 16.44 -7.60 -4.57
C ILE A 95 16.07 -7.91 -3.11
N GLY A 96 15.62 -9.13 -2.85
CA GLY A 96 15.25 -9.55 -1.49
C GLY A 96 16.45 -9.61 -0.55
N ASP A 97 17.54 -10.19 -1.02
CA ASP A 97 18.76 -10.31 -0.24
C ASP A 97 19.43 -8.94 -0.04
N ASP A 98 19.48 -8.11 -1.08
CA ASP A 98 20.01 -6.74 -0.98
C ASP A 98 19.22 -5.92 0.02
N TYR A 99 17.88 -5.94 -0.06
CA TYR A 99 17.01 -5.22 0.88
C TYR A 99 17.25 -5.65 2.33
N LYS A 100 17.31 -6.96 2.60
CA LYS A 100 17.59 -7.50 3.92
C LYS A 100 18.98 -7.09 4.43
N ASN A 101 20.00 -7.15 3.58
CA ASN A 101 21.36 -6.77 3.93
C ASN A 101 21.45 -5.28 4.30
N ILE A 102 20.73 -4.41 3.56
CA ILE A 102 20.67 -2.98 3.84
C ILE A 102 19.94 -2.72 5.17
N GLN A 103 18.81 -3.38 5.40
CA GLN A 103 18.10 -3.29 6.68
C GLN A 103 19.00 -3.71 7.85
N GLU A 104 19.69 -4.83 7.72
CA GLU A 104 20.60 -5.33 8.77
C GLU A 104 21.75 -4.34 9.03
N ALA A 105 22.32 -3.75 7.97
CA ALA A 105 23.34 -2.72 8.10
C ALA A 105 22.86 -1.45 8.82
N ASN A 106 21.56 -1.13 8.67
CA ASN A 106 20.95 0.06 9.28
C ASN A 106 20.46 -0.15 10.73
N LYS A 107 20.24 -1.39 11.16
CA LYS A 107 19.75 -1.71 12.53
C LYS A 107 20.59 -1.06 13.64
N LYS A 108 21.89 -0.96 13.46
CA LYS A 108 22.79 -0.31 14.45
C LYS A 108 22.48 1.18 14.69
N TYR A 109 21.76 1.82 13.77
CA TYR A 109 21.34 3.22 13.88
C TYR A 109 19.91 3.38 14.43
N LEU A 110 19.11 2.30 14.38
CA LEU A 110 17.70 2.22 14.77
C LEU A 110 17.54 1.36 16.04
N VAL A 111 18.31 1.70 17.06
CA VAL A 111 18.30 0.95 18.33
C VAL A 111 17.07 1.33 19.14
N GLN A 112 16.29 0.32 19.58
CA GLN A 112 15.16 0.53 20.47
C GLN A 112 15.65 0.97 21.85
N ASP A 113 15.10 2.06 22.33
CA ASP A 113 15.26 2.48 23.72
C ASP A 113 14.31 1.68 24.62
N GLU A 114 14.88 0.90 25.54
CA GLU A 114 14.11 0.04 26.45
C GLU A 114 13.30 0.85 27.48
N ASP A 115 13.67 2.08 27.78
CA ASP A 115 12.86 2.93 28.68
C ASP A 115 11.60 3.40 27.98
N VAL A 116 11.64 3.66 26.66
CA VAL A 116 10.44 3.89 25.84
C VAL A 116 9.51 2.68 25.90
N MET A 117 10.04 1.46 25.77
CA MET A 117 9.23 0.23 25.84
C MET A 117 8.60 0.03 27.23
N LYS A 118 9.34 0.29 28.31
CA LYS A 118 8.80 0.26 29.69
C LYS A 118 7.67 1.27 29.86
N ASN A 119 7.80 2.46 29.29
CA ASN A 119 6.77 3.49 29.33
C ASN A 119 5.52 3.08 28.55
N ILE A 120 5.67 2.43 27.39
CA ILE A 120 4.55 1.85 26.63
C ILE A 120 3.83 0.81 27.50
N TYR A 121 4.56 -0.12 28.12
CA TYR A 121 4.02 -1.14 29.00
C TYR A 121 3.24 -0.55 30.18
N GLN A 122 3.77 0.52 30.81
CA GLN A 122 3.09 1.21 31.91
C GLN A 122 1.83 1.95 31.45
N THR A 123 1.83 2.47 30.23
CA THR A 123 0.71 3.22 29.65
C THR A 123 -0.42 2.29 29.18
N ASP A 124 -0.07 1.23 28.47
CA ASP A 124 -0.98 0.19 28.02
C ASP A 124 -0.21 -1.14 27.84
N LYS A 125 -0.36 -2.02 28.81
CA LYS A 125 0.30 -3.33 28.82
C LYS A 125 0.05 -4.16 27.57
N ASN A 126 -1.11 -4.00 26.94
CA ASN A 126 -1.48 -4.77 25.75
C ASN A 126 -0.73 -4.27 24.49
N GLN A 127 -0.15 -3.08 24.53
CA GLN A 127 0.57 -2.49 23.40
C GLN A 127 2.08 -2.80 23.40
N ASP A 128 2.68 -3.25 24.51
CA ASP A 128 4.12 -3.57 24.56
C ASP A 128 4.50 -4.65 23.54
N GLY A 129 3.77 -5.75 23.53
CA GLY A 129 4.03 -6.85 22.58
C GLY A 129 3.90 -6.41 21.12
N PHE A 130 2.93 -5.55 20.82
CA PHE A 130 2.74 -5.03 19.48
C PHE A 130 3.81 -3.99 19.09
N ALA A 131 4.20 -3.11 20.01
CA ALA A 131 5.29 -2.18 19.77
C ALA A 131 6.62 -2.91 19.49
N ARG A 132 6.92 -3.99 20.23
CA ARG A 132 8.07 -4.88 19.96
C ARG A 132 7.97 -5.58 18.60
N TYR A 133 6.76 -6.02 18.23
CA TYR A 133 6.50 -6.60 16.93
C TYR A 133 6.80 -5.60 15.80
N LEU A 134 6.25 -4.38 15.89
CA LEU A 134 6.50 -3.32 14.90
C LEU A 134 7.98 -2.94 14.83
N SER A 135 8.65 -2.79 15.99
CA SER A 135 10.08 -2.48 16.02
C SER A 135 10.91 -3.57 15.34
N LYS A 136 10.57 -4.84 15.55
CA LYS A 136 11.32 -5.98 15.00
C LYS A 136 11.07 -6.19 13.51
N TYR A 137 9.83 -6.12 13.08
CA TYR A 137 9.41 -6.51 11.73
C TYR A 137 9.07 -5.30 10.83
N GLY A 138 8.66 -4.18 11.41
CA GLY A 138 8.40 -2.94 10.69
C GLY A 138 9.63 -2.06 10.46
N GLY A 139 10.78 -2.47 11.02
CA GLY A 139 12.08 -1.88 10.73
C GLY A 139 12.39 -0.57 11.46
N SER A 140 11.55 -0.12 12.40
CA SER A 140 11.78 1.13 13.12
C SER A 140 11.41 1.02 14.61
N PRO A 141 12.23 1.61 15.52
CA PRO A 141 11.90 1.68 16.93
C PRO A 141 10.61 2.44 17.22
N ALA A 142 10.10 2.25 18.45
CA ALA A 142 9.14 3.14 19.05
C ALA A 142 9.86 4.40 19.59
N TYR A 143 9.27 5.54 19.33
CA TYR A 143 9.81 6.85 19.75
C TYR A 143 8.82 7.60 20.63
N THR A 144 9.37 8.31 21.59
CA THR A 144 8.77 9.50 22.21
C THR A 144 9.27 10.75 21.46
N ASN A 145 9.25 11.91 22.04
CA ASN A 145 9.92 13.12 21.53
C ASN A 145 9.67 13.44 20.04
N THR A 146 8.45 13.15 19.57
CA THR A 146 8.05 13.35 18.18
C THR A 146 6.70 14.04 18.10
N GLY A 147 6.68 15.25 17.61
CA GLY A 147 5.45 15.99 17.29
C GLY A 147 4.80 15.42 16.04
N VAL A 148 3.48 15.25 16.09
CA VAL A 148 2.66 14.77 14.97
C VAL A 148 1.66 15.86 14.61
N GLN A 149 1.66 16.26 13.34
CA GLN A 149 0.60 17.08 12.76
C GLN A 149 -0.17 16.26 11.74
N TYR A 150 -1.47 16.08 11.98
CA TYR A 150 -2.37 15.38 11.08
C TYR A 150 -2.96 16.34 10.04
N TYR A 151 -3.18 15.83 8.84
CA TYR A 151 -3.85 16.53 7.74
C TYR A 151 -5.05 15.72 7.26
N SER A 152 -6.22 16.33 7.41
CA SER A 152 -7.49 15.76 6.94
C SER A 152 -7.71 15.92 5.43
N ILE A 153 -6.92 16.75 4.75
CA ILE A 153 -7.00 17.03 3.30
C ILE A 153 -5.61 17.34 2.73
N GLY A 154 -5.43 16.99 1.44
CA GLY A 154 -4.16 17.14 0.74
C GLY A 154 -3.69 18.56 0.56
N GLU A 155 -4.62 19.52 0.39
CA GLU A 155 -4.34 20.94 0.17
C GLU A 155 -3.49 21.51 1.33
N ARG A 156 -3.89 21.22 2.57
CA ARG A 156 -3.15 21.72 3.74
C ARG A 156 -1.79 21.08 3.87
N MET A 157 -1.70 19.77 3.63
CA MET A 157 -0.42 19.05 3.64
C MET A 157 0.53 19.61 2.58
N PHE A 158 0.04 19.88 1.37
CA PHE A 158 0.85 20.45 0.28
C PHE A 158 1.44 21.81 0.63
N GLU A 159 0.63 22.71 1.24
CA GLU A 159 1.12 24.01 1.67
C GLU A 159 2.26 23.90 2.71
N ASP A 160 2.14 22.97 3.65
CA ASP A 160 3.17 22.76 4.65
C ASP A 160 4.39 22.01 4.08
N MET A 161 4.21 21.07 3.12
CA MET A 161 5.33 20.48 2.36
C MET A 161 6.20 21.57 1.73
N LYS A 162 5.59 22.56 1.07
CA LYS A 162 6.34 23.68 0.43
C LYS A 162 7.11 24.52 1.47
N LYS A 163 6.46 24.83 2.60
CA LYS A 163 7.10 25.61 3.67
C LYS A 163 8.31 24.87 4.24
N GLU A 164 8.19 23.56 4.48
CA GLU A 164 9.29 22.77 5.04
C GLU A 164 10.41 22.57 4.01
N LEU A 165 10.09 22.31 2.73
CA LEU A 165 11.08 22.23 1.66
C LEU A 165 11.92 23.53 1.55
N LEU A 166 11.30 24.68 1.72
CA LEU A 166 12.01 25.99 1.71
C LEU A 166 12.98 26.14 2.87
N LYS A 167 12.81 25.42 3.99
CA LYS A 167 13.70 25.44 5.15
C LYS A 167 14.89 24.48 5.04
N ALA A 168 14.87 23.56 4.10
CA ALA A 168 15.92 22.54 3.95
C ALA A 168 17.33 23.16 3.82
N GLU A 169 18.28 22.61 4.58
CA GLU A 169 19.67 23.08 4.62
C GLU A 169 20.69 22.00 4.19
N LYS A 170 20.35 20.71 4.34
CA LYS A 170 21.29 19.60 4.13
C LYS A 170 20.83 18.64 3.05
N PHE A 171 19.65 18.04 3.24
CA PHE A 171 19.14 17.04 2.30
C PHE A 171 17.60 17.00 2.24
N ILE A 172 17.10 16.61 1.06
CA ILE A 172 15.68 16.38 0.77
C ILE A 172 15.56 15.03 0.09
N PHE A 173 14.73 14.12 0.63
CA PHE A 173 14.43 12.83 0.06
C PHE A 173 12.95 12.74 -0.26
N LEU A 174 12.60 12.35 -1.50
CA LEU A 174 11.23 12.15 -1.97
C LEU A 174 11.08 10.76 -2.56
N GLU A 175 10.09 10.01 -2.10
CA GLU A 175 9.69 8.71 -2.60
C GLU A 175 8.18 8.71 -2.82
N PHE A 176 7.73 8.59 -4.07
CA PHE A 176 6.30 8.68 -4.39
C PHE A 176 5.90 7.67 -5.46
N PHE A 177 4.77 7.01 -5.26
CA PHE A 177 4.20 6.09 -6.25
C PHE A 177 3.80 6.82 -7.55
N ILE A 178 3.21 8.02 -7.44
CA ILE A 178 2.83 8.85 -8.59
C ILE A 178 3.43 10.24 -8.46
N ILE A 179 4.17 10.64 -9.50
CA ILE A 179 4.54 12.05 -9.77
C ILE A 179 3.96 12.41 -11.13
N ASN A 180 3.26 13.53 -11.23
CA ASN A 180 2.67 14.01 -12.47
C ASN A 180 3.37 15.31 -12.92
N HIS A 181 4.14 15.23 -14.01
CA HIS A 181 4.94 16.37 -14.50
C HIS A 181 4.10 17.56 -15.01
N THR A 182 2.81 17.35 -15.27
CA THR A 182 1.92 18.42 -15.73
C THR A 182 1.13 19.07 -14.59
N SER A 183 1.25 18.54 -13.36
CA SER A 183 0.53 19.05 -12.20
C SER A 183 1.18 20.32 -11.65
N ARG A 184 0.34 21.26 -11.15
CA ARG A 184 0.80 22.42 -10.39
C ARG A 184 1.62 21.99 -9.17
N MET A 185 1.11 20.98 -8.44
CA MET A 185 1.74 20.45 -7.25
C MET A 185 3.21 20.05 -7.49
N TRP A 186 3.48 19.28 -8.55
CA TRP A 186 4.85 18.89 -8.88
C TRP A 186 5.70 20.08 -9.35
N ASN A 187 5.14 20.95 -10.19
CA ASN A 187 5.90 22.07 -10.73
C ASN A 187 6.38 23.02 -9.62
N GLU A 188 5.53 23.32 -8.64
CA GLU A 188 5.91 24.16 -7.49
C GLU A 188 6.99 23.47 -6.63
N ILE A 189 6.84 22.16 -6.34
CA ILE A 189 7.86 21.38 -5.62
C ILE A 189 9.17 21.41 -6.41
N LEU A 190 9.15 21.10 -7.70
CA LEU A 190 10.35 21.02 -8.53
C LEU A 190 11.13 22.32 -8.56
N GLU A 191 10.46 23.47 -8.64
CA GLU A 191 11.15 24.77 -8.59
C GLU A 191 11.83 25.02 -7.24
N ILE A 192 11.22 24.58 -6.14
CA ILE A 192 11.86 24.64 -4.81
C ILE A 192 13.07 23.70 -4.78
N LEU A 193 12.96 22.47 -5.29
CA LEU A 193 14.08 21.52 -5.33
C LEU A 193 15.26 22.05 -6.13
N LYS A 194 15.01 22.62 -7.32
CA LYS A 194 16.05 23.25 -8.15
C LYS A 194 16.77 24.40 -7.43
N LYS A 195 16.00 25.22 -6.68
CA LYS A 195 16.56 26.29 -5.86
C LYS A 195 17.45 25.73 -4.75
N LYS A 196 17.01 24.66 -4.09
CA LYS A 196 17.75 24.01 -3.00
C LYS A 196 19.03 23.35 -3.48
N VAL A 197 19.01 22.68 -4.62
CA VAL A 197 20.22 22.14 -5.28
C VAL A 197 21.26 23.25 -5.52
N LYS A 198 20.84 24.41 -6.03
CA LYS A 198 21.74 25.56 -6.23
C LYS A 198 22.31 26.12 -4.91
N GLN A 199 21.65 25.87 -3.78
CA GLN A 199 22.11 26.23 -2.44
C GLN A 199 23.03 25.17 -1.81
N GLY A 200 23.31 24.06 -2.51
CA GLY A 200 24.14 22.96 -2.03
C GLY A 200 23.41 21.88 -1.25
N VAL A 201 22.07 21.93 -1.20
CA VAL A 201 21.24 20.90 -0.55
C VAL A 201 21.23 19.65 -1.42
N GLU A 202 21.49 18.48 -0.83
CA GLU A 202 21.36 17.20 -1.53
C GLU A 202 19.90 16.87 -1.76
N VAL A 203 19.51 16.59 -3.01
CA VAL A 203 18.13 16.21 -3.34
C VAL A 203 18.11 14.84 -4.02
N ARG A 204 17.34 13.90 -3.44
CA ARG A 204 17.08 12.58 -4.01
C ARG A 204 15.58 12.41 -4.27
N VAL A 205 15.24 11.96 -5.47
CA VAL A 205 13.86 11.67 -5.88
C VAL A 205 13.77 10.23 -6.35
N MET A 206 12.85 9.46 -5.79
CA MET A 206 12.52 8.13 -6.26
C MET A 206 11.04 8.05 -6.62
N TYR A 207 10.71 7.34 -7.70
CA TYR A 207 9.33 7.11 -8.11
C TYR A 207 9.13 5.72 -8.71
N ASP A 208 7.90 5.20 -8.58
CA ASP A 208 7.55 3.90 -9.15
C ASP A 208 7.38 3.98 -10.67
N GLY A 209 8.04 3.05 -11.38
CA GLY A 209 8.02 3.03 -12.84
C GLY A 209 6.65 2.76 -13.45
N MET A 210 5.78 1.95 -12.78
CA MET A 210 4.42 1.68 -13.23
C MET A 210 3.47 2.81 -12.84
N GLY A 211 3.58 3.32 -11.61
CA GLY A 211 2.78 4.43 -11.11
C GLY A 211 2.94 5.68 -11.96
N CYS A 212 4.15 5.94 -12.45
CA CYS A 212 4.49 7.12 -13.23
C CYS A 212 4.45 6.94 -14.76
N ILE A 213 4.16 5.74 -15.28
CA ILE A 213 4.22 5.47 -16.73
C ILE A 213 3.34 6.39 -17.59
N ALA A 214 2.22 6.82 -17.07
CA ALA A 214 1.28 7.69 -17.79
C ALA A 214 1.45 9.18 -17.44
N THR A 215 2.18 9.49 -16.37
CA THR A 215 2.25 10.82 -15.76
C THR A 215 3.61 11.48 -15.93
N LEU A 216 4.67 10.71 -16.24
CA LEU A 216 6.00 11.24 -16.55
C LEU A 216 6.40 10.96 -18.00
N PRO A 217 7.16 11.86 -18.65
CA PRO A 217 7.82 11.60 -19.94
C PRO A 217 8.85 10.46 -19.82
N ARG A 218 9.16 9.83 -20.96
CA ARG A 218 10.31 8.90 -21.00
C ARG A 218 11.61 9.63 -20.61
N LYS A 219 12.47 8.95 -19.83
CA LYS A 219 13.76 9.47 -19.38
C LYS A 219 13.63 10.74 -18.50
N TYR A 220 12.55 10.83 -17.73
CA TYR A 220 12.35 11.96 -16.84
C TYR A 220 13.39 12.02 -15.72
N ASN A 221 13.90 10.87 -15.30
CA ASN A 221 15.05 10.78 -14.39
C ASN A 221 16.28 11.53 -14.94
N GLU A 222 16.63 11.32 -16.22
CA GLU A 222 17.75 12.04 -16.85
C GLU A 222 17.51 13.56 -16.88
N TYR A 223 16.24 13.99 -17.00
CA TYR A 223 15.91 15.41 -16.90
C TYR A 223 16.18 15.96 -15.50
N LEU A 224 15.78 15.23 -14.44
CA LEU A 224 16.02 15.64 -13.06
C LEU A 224 17.51 15.65 -12.72
N GLU A 225 18.27 14.67 -13.20
CA GLU A 225 19.72 14.59 -13.01
C GLU A 225 20.44 15.80 -13.63
N ARG A 226 20.01 16.26 -14.83
CA ARG A 226 20.52 17.50 -15.43
C ARG A 226 20.22 18.76 -14.63
N GLN A 227 19.25 18.72 -13.70
CA GLN A 227 18.96 19.79 -12.75
C GLN A 227 19.75 19.65 -11.43
N GLY A 228 20.65 18.64 -11.33
CA GLY A 228 21.40 18.33 -10.12
C GLY A 228 20.61 17.54 -9.08
N ILE A 229 19.43 17.03 -9.43
CA ILE A 229 18.57 16.20 -8.56
C ILE A 229 18.91 14.74 -8.84
N LYS A 230 19.43 14.00 -7.86
CA LYS A 230 19.65 12.55 -7.98
C LYS A 230 18.30 11.86 -8.14
N CYS A 231 18.15 10.98 -9.13
CA CYS A 231 16.85 10.37 -9.41
C CYS A 231 16.96 8.87 -9.69
N ARG A 232 16.08 8.07 -9.05
CA ARG A 232 15.97 6.63 -9.29
C ARG A 232 14.54 6.24 -9.65
N ILE A 233 14.40 5.24 -10.51
CA ILE A 233 13.11 4.65 -10.89
C ILE A 233 13.02 3.29 -10.22
N PHE A 234 12.05 3.13 -9.31
CA PHE A 234 11.78 1.82 -8.74
C PHE A 234 11.09 0.92 -9.78
N SER A 235 11.63 -0.29 -9.95
CA SER A 235 11.10 -1.31 -10.87
C SER A 235 10.66 -0.74 -12.22
N PRO A 236 11.61 -0.21 -13.02
CA PRO A 236 11.31 0.34 -14.34
C PRO A 236 10.66 -0.75 -15.21
N ILE A 237 9.70 -0.34 -16.04
CA ILE A 237 8.98 -1.30 -16.91
C ILE A 237 9.91 -1.77 -18.00
N VAL A 238 10.27 -3.04 -17.92
CA VAL A 238 10.94 -3.76 -18.99
C VAL A 238 9.89 -4.54 -19.79
N PRO A 239 10.04 -4.66 -21.12
CA PRO A 239 9.10 -5.41 -21.95
C PRO A 239 9.13 -6.93 -21.72
N LEU A 240 9.61 -7.40 -20.60
CA LEU A 240 9.55 -8.79 -20.17
C LEU A 240 8.42 -8.98 -19.16
N LEU A 241 7.62 -10.01 -19.35
CA LEU A 241 6.61 -10.44 -18.40
C LEU A 241 7.30 -10.97 -17.15
N SER A 242 7.26 -10.20 -16.09
CA SER A 242 7.79 -10.60 -14.79
C SER A 242 6.75 -10.44 -13.71
N THR A 243 6.59 -11.44 -12.86
CA THR A 243 5.72 -11.37 -11.65
C THR A 243 6.21 -10.32 -10.68
N HIS A 244 7.52 -10.00 -10.67
CA HIS A 244 8.09 -8.90 -9.89
C HIS A 244 7.55 -7.53 -10.27
N GLN A 245 6.99 -7.37 -11.47
CA GLN A 245 6.28 -6.16 -11.84
C GLN A 245 4.99 -5.94 -11.04
N ASN A 246 4.53 -6.92 -10.26
CA ASN A 246 3.42 -6.75 -9.32
C ASN A 246 3.86 -6.10 -8.00
N ASN A 247 5.12 -6.27 -7.59
CA ASN A 247 5.66 -5.62 -6.42
C ASN A 247 5.94 -4.16 -6.76
N ARG A 248 5.20 -3.25 -6.15
CA ARG A 248 5.28 -1.81 -6.42
C ARG A 248 5.68 -1.06 -5.18
N ASP A 249 6.45 -0.01 -5.37
CA ASP A 249 6.71 0.95 -4.32
C ASP A 249 5.51 1.89 -4.19
N HIS A 250 4.61 1.57 -3.23
CA HIS A 250 3.42 2.35 -2.99
C HIS A 250 3.60 3.36 -1.86
N ARG A 251 4.82 3.53 -1.35
CA ARG A 251 5.14 4.50 -0.31
C ARG A 251 5.07 5.93 -0.81
N LYS A 252 4.81 6.86 0.07
CA LYS A 252 4.79 8.29 -0.17
C LYS A 252 5.49 8.94 1.00
N ILE A 253 6.77 9.19 0.83
CA ILE A 253 7.68 9.70 1.87
C ILE A 253 8.34 10.97 1.37
N MET A 254 8.35 12.00 2.20
CA MET A 254 9.19 13.17 2.03
C MET A 254 9.95 13.39 3.33
N VAL A 255 11.28 13.38 3.28
CA VAL A 255 12.14 13.66 4.43
C VAL A 255 12.97 14.90 4.16
N ILE A 256 13.08 15.77 5.14
CA ILE A 256 13.82 17.04 5.07
C ILE A 256 14.78 17.10 6.24
N ASP A 257 16.08 17.11 5.99
CA ASP A 257 17.19 17.25 6.96
C ASP A 257 17.18 16.24 8.13
N GLY A 258 16.38 15.16 8.04
CA GLY A 258 16.11 14.26 9.16
C GLY A 258 15.30 14.92 10.29
N ALA A 259 14.82 16.14 10.11
CA ALA A 259 14.05 16.92 11.07
C ALA A 259 12.55 16.75 10.89
N THR A 260 12.11 16.65 9.64
CA THR A 260 10.70 16.59 9.26
C THR A 260 10.47 15.44 8.29
N ALA A 261 9.41 14.67 8.49
CA ALA A 261 8.93 13.67 7.52
C ALA A 261 7.45 13.86 7.25
N PHE A 262 7.04 13.71 5.98
CA PHE A 262 5.64 13.62 5.57
C PHE A 262 5.35 12.23 5.05
N CYS A 263 4.19 11.68 5.41
CA CYS A 263 3.67 10.43 4.87
C CYS A 263 2.14 10.45 4.86
N GLY A 264 1.52 9.59 4.03
CA GLY A 264 0.07 9.45 3.93
C GLY A 264 -0.37 8.89 2.59
N GLY A 265 -1.65 9.06 2.25
CA GLY A 265 -2.22 8.59 0.98
C GLY A 265 -1.89 9.46 -0.24
N ILE A 266 -1.38 10.66 -0.03
CA ILE A 266 -1.28 11.75 -1.01
C ILE A 266 -0.08 11.54 -1.94
N ASN A 267 -0.32 11.42 -3.25
CA ASN A 267 0.71 11.45 -4.29
C ASN A 267 0.92 12.88 -4.82
N ILE A 268 1.91 13.06 -5.69
CA ILE A 268 2.22 14.37 -6.30
C ILE A 268 1.45 14.55 -7.60
N SER A 269 0.19 14.90 -7.50
CA SER A 269 -0.70 15.22 -8.64
C SER A 269 -1.90 16.02 -8.18
N ASP A 270 -2.44 16.88 -9.05
CA ASP A 270 -3.44 17.92 -8.72
C ASP A 270 -4.79 17.37 -8.23
N GLU A 271 -5.14 16.12 -8.54
CA GLU A 271 -6.34 15.49 -8.00
C GLU A 271 -6.27 15.31 -6.48
N TYR A 272 -5.07 15.10 -5.89
CA TYR A 272 -4.88 14.92 -4.43
C TYR A 272 -5.03 16.21 -3.63
N ILE A 273 -5.01 17.35 -4.29
CA ILE A 273 -5.20 18.67 -3.70
C ILE A 273 -6.46 19.37 -4.27
N ASN A 274 -7.37 18.61 -4.87
CA ASN A 274 -8.63 19.07 -5.42
C ASN A 274 -8.54 20.19 -6.48
N GLU A 275 -7.37 20.47 -7.03
CA GLU A 275 -7.17 21.39 -8.15
C GLU A 275 -7.68 20.79 -9.49
N LYS A 276 -7.77 19.47 -9.55
CA LYS A 276 -8.31 18.73 -10.68
C LYS A 276 -9.40 17.78 -10.23
N MET A 277 -10.64 18.12 -10.49
CA MET A 277 -11.77 17.25 -10.19
C MET A 277 -11.75 16.02 -11.09
N ARG A 278 -11.69 14.80 -10.49
CA ARG A 278 -11.64 13.53 -11.21
C ARG A 278 -12.78 12.58 -10.83
N PHE A 279 -13.06 12.45 -9.53
CA PHE A 279 -14.07 11.57 -8.95
C PHE A 279 -14.85 12.29 -7.83
N GLY A 280 -15.29 13.55 -8.10
CA GLY A 280 -15.79 14.43 -7.06
C GLY A 280 -14.67 14.94 -6.17
N HIS A 281 -15.01 15.33 -4.95
CA HIS A 281 -14.03 15.74 -3.95
C HIS A 281 -13.11 14.58 -3.58
N TRP A 282 -11.79 14.78 -3.65
CA TRP A 282 -10.78 13.81 -3.28
C TRP A 282 -10.42 13.96 -1.82
N LYS A 283 -10.90 13.02 -0.99
CA LYS A 283 -10.64 12.98 0.46
C LYS A 283 -9.45 12.08 0.71
N ASP A 284 -8.32 12.68 1.05
CA ASP A 284 -7.10 11.94 1.44
C ASP A 284 -6.55 12.46 2.76
N THR A 285 -5.70 11.67 3.38
CA THR A 285 -5.12 12.01 4.68
C THR A 285 -3.61 11.80 4.69
N GLY A 286 -2.94 12.53 5.54
CA GLY A 286 -1.52 12.36 5.79
C GLY A 286 -1.10 12.97 7.11
N PHE A 287 0.17 12.90 7.39
CA PHE A 287 0.75 13.48 8.59
C PHE A 287 2.15 14.04 8.32
N MET A 288 2.57 14.93 9.18
CA MET A 288 3.94 15.40 9.30
C MET A 288 4.47 15.01 10.68
N LEU A 289 5.66 14.43 10.71
CA LEU A 289 6.43 14.20 11.94
C LEU A 289 7.54 15.23 12.07
N ARG A 290 7.80 15.64 13.29
CA ARG A 290 8.99 16.41 13.67
C ARG A 290 9.61 15.78 14.90
N GLY A 291 10.87 15.40 14.85
CA GLY A 291 11.57 14.78 15.95
C GLY A 291 12.13 13.41 15.63
N GLU A 292 12.32 12.60 16.65
CA GLU A 292 13.13 11.38 16.56
C GLU A 292 12.57 10.30 15.62
N ALA A 293 11.25 10.17 15.52
CA ALA A 293 10.62 9.17 14.66
C ALA A 293 10.84 9.42 13.15
N VAL A 294 11.34 10.59 12.75
CA VAL A 294 11.76 10.85 11.36
C VAL A 294 12.85 9.89 10.91
N ALA A 295 13.67 9.36 11.84
CA ALA A 295 14.69 8.34 11.56
C ALA A 295 14.11 7.12 10.84
N GLY A 296 12.92 6.65 11.24
CA GLY A 296 12.29 5.49 10.62
C GLY A 296 11.96 5.71 9.14
N PHE A 297 11.37 6.85 8.79
CA PHE A 297 11.08 7.19 7.39
C PHE A 297 12.36 7.48 6.58
N THR A 298 13.38 8.06 7.22
CA THR A 298 14.69 8.24 6.59
C THR A 298 15.32 6.89 6.23
N ALA A 299 15.27 5.93 7.15
CA ALA A 299 15.78 4.59 6.91
C ALA A 299 15.02 3.88 5.79
N MET A 300 13.67 3.89 5.82
CA MET A 300 12.83 3.28 4.79
C MET A 300 13.15 3.83 3.39
N PHE A 301 13.34 5.15 3.25
CA PHE A 301 13.75 5.75 1.99
C PHE A 301 15.12 5.23 1.55
N LEU A 302 16.11 5.25 2.45
CA LEU A 302 17.49 4.87 2.12
C LEU A 302 17.63 3.37 1.84
N GLU A 303 16.83 2.53 2.48
CA GLU A 303 16.76 1.11 2.18
C GLU A 303 16.36 0.86 0.72
N MET A 304 15.29 1.52 0.26
CA MET A 304 14.86 1.40 -1.14
C MET A 304 15.79 2.11 -2.11
N TRP A 305 16.37 3.23 -1.69
CA TRP A 305 17.33 3.95 -2.52
C TRP A 305 18.56 3.10 -2.86
N ASN A 306 19.05 2.33 -1.92
CA ASN A 306 20.28 1.56 -2.06
C ASN A 306 20.08 0.13 -2.62
N VAL A 307 18.84 -0.32 -2.83
CA VAL A 307 18.58 -1.61 -3.52
C VAL A 307 19.22 -1.61 -4.90
N ASN A 308 19.93 -2.68 -5.23
CA ASN A 308 20.73 -2.89 -6.46
C ASN A 308 22.02 -2.01 -6.56
N ASP A 309 22.47 -1.39 -5.48
CA ASP A 309 23.79 -0.76 -5.47
C ASP A 309 24.87 -1.81 -5.14
N GLU A 310 25.99 -1.77 -5.87
CA GLU A 310 27.14 -2.66 -5.60
C GLU A 310 27.75 -2.44 -4.21
N HIS A 311 27.61 -1.24 -3.67
CA HIS A 311 28.10 -0.87 -2.35
C HIS A 311 27.00 -0.20 -1.53
N ILE A 312 26.72 -0.74 -0.36
CA ILE A 312 25.75 -0.16 0.60
C ILE A 312 26.35 1.15 1.14
N GLU A 313 25.63 2.25 0.90
CA GLU A 313 25.98 3.56 1.45
C GLU A 313 25.90 3.55 2.98
N ASN A 314 26.79 4.29 3.64
CA ASN A 314 26.67 4.52 5.08
C ASN A 314 25.54 5.52 5.36
N CYS A 315 24.38 5.00 5.75
CA CYS A 315 23.17 5.79 6.00
C CYS A 315 23.15 6.46 7.39
N GLY A 316 24.16 6.24 8.23
CA GLY A 316 24.16 6.65 9.63
C GLY A 316 23.96 8.15 9.85
N GLU A 317 24.62 9.00 9.06
CA GLU A 317 24.50 10.45 9.21
C GLU A 317 23.08 10.96 8.93
N TYR A 318 22.41 10.39 7.93
CA TYR A 318 21.02 10.75 7.59
C TYR A 318 20.03 10.26 8.64
N ILE A 319 20.13 8.99 9.05
CA ILE A 319 19.22 8.38 10.02
C ILE A 319 19.34 9.05 11.38
N GLN A 320 20.57 9.28 11.85
CA GLN A 320 20.82 9.88 13.15
C GLN A 320 20.63 11.40 13.20
N ALA A 321 20.43 12.05 12.07
CA ALA A 321 20.16 13.49 12.01
C ALA A 321 18.94 13.87 12.87
N SER A 322 17.92 13.01 12.95
CA SER A 322 16.67 13.23 13.71
C SER A 322 16.90 13.45 15.19
N LYS A 323 17.95 12.86 15.79
CA LYS A 323 18.27 13.02 17.22
C LYS A 323 18.49 14.45 17.65
N LYS A 324 18.81 15.36 16.72
CA LYS A 324 19.03 16.78 16.97
C LYS A 324 17.72 17.59 17.10
N TYR A 325 16.60 16.98 16.73
CA TYR A 325 15.30 17.64 16.55
C TYR A 325 14.22 17.07 17.49
N SER A 326 14.63 16.63 18.69
CA SER A 326 13.71 16.11 19.70
C SER A 326 12.62 17.15 20.04
N VAL A 327 11.36 16.70 20.05
CA VAL A 327 10.18 17.52 20.37
C VAL A 327 9.45 16.87 21.53
N SER A 328 9.43 17.54 22.69
CA SER A 328 8.69 17.03 23.84
C SER A 328 7.19 17.01 23.55
N THR A 329 6.61 15.82 23.60
CA THR A 329 5.17 15.59 23.37
C THR A 329 4.73 14.31 24.08
N ASP A 330 3.43 14.17 24.31
CA ASP A 330 2.85 12.97 24.88
C ASP A 330 2.73 11.85 23.83
N GLY A 331 2.74 10.61 24.31
CA GLY A 331 2.49 9.42 23.53
C GLY A 331 3.71 8.90 22.78
N PHE A 332 3.45 7.97 21.87
CA PHE A 332 4.47 7.20 21.16
C PHE A 332 4.15 7.13 19.67
N VAL A 333 5.19 7.23 18.83
CA VAL A 333 5.09 7.08 17.39
C VAL A 333 6.00 5.92 16.97
N ILE A 334 5.46 4.98 16.21
CA ILE A 334 6.21 3.85 15.66
C ILE A 334 6.03 3.87 14.14
N PRO A 335 6.98 4.44 13.39
CA PRO A 335 7.01 4.28 11.95
C PRO A 335 7.19 2.79 11.61
N PHE A 336 6.54 2.31 10.58
CA PHE A 336 6.79 0.95 10.11
C PHE A 336 6.68 0.87 8.59
N GLY A 337 7.53 0.02 8.01
CA GLY A 337 7.46 -0.40 6.63
C GLY A 337 6.82 -1.77 6.51
N ASP A 338 6.30 -2.06 5.32
CA ASP A 338 5.88 -3.39 4.90
C ASP A 338 6.55 -3.73 3.58
N THR A 339 6.86 -5.00 3.36
CA THR A 339 7.56 -5.47 2.17
C THR A 339 6.95 -6.76 1.66
N PRO A 340 6.81 -6.93 0.33
CA PRO A 340 6.35 -8.19 -0.23
C PRO A 340 7.43 -9.29 -0.29
N LEU A 341 8.63 -9.03 0.27
CA LEU A 341 9.78 -9.92 0.19
C LEU A 341 9.88 -10.90 1.37
N ASP A 342 9.05 -10.72 2.36
CA ASP A 342 8.89 -11.64 3.49
C ASP A 342 7.42 -12.05 3.63
N GLU A 343 7.14 -13.00 4.49
CA GLU A 343 5.78 -13.50 4.74
C GLU A 343 5.19 -12.91 6.04
N VAL A 344 5.63 -11.71 6.45
CA VAL A 344 5.25 -11.15 7.76
C VAL A 344 4.01 -10.26 7.69
N TYR A 345 3.79 -9.52 6.60
CA TYR A 345 2.62 -8.68 6.32
C TYR A 345 2.32 -7.69 7.46
N VAL A 346 3.29 -6.84 7.76
CA VAL A 346 3.27 -5.93 8.92
C VAL A 346 2.05 -5.00 8.89
N GLY A 347 1.70 -4.44 7.75
CA GLY A 347 0.54 -3.56 7.60
C GLY A 347 -0.77 -4.26 7.92
N LYS A 348 -0.95 -5.49 7.42
CA LYS A 348 -2.10 -6.34 7.74
C LYS A 348 -2.18 -6.61 9.25
N ARG A 349 -1.06 -7.02 9.86
CA ARG A 349 -1.00 -7.32 11.30
C ARG A 349 -1.28 -6.08 12.15
N ALA A 350 -0.88 -4.91 11.69
CA ALA A 350 -1.17 -3.66 12.38
C ALA A 350 -2.68 -3.38 12.42
N TYR A 351 -3.41 -3.55 11.32
CA TYR A 351 -4.85 -3.40 11.29
C TYR A 351 -5.57 -4.48 12.12
N ILE A 352 -5.14 -5.74 12.04
CA ILE A 352 -5.69 -6.84 12.86
C ILE A 352 -5.46 -6.55 14.35
N ASN A 353 -4.28 -6.10 14.73
CA ASN A 353 -4.01 -5.74 16.12
C ASN A 353 -4.92 -4.60 16.60
N ASN A 354 -5.14 -3.58 15.77
CA ASN A 354 -6.02 -2.46 16.10
C ASN A 354 -7.47 -2.92 16.33
N LEU A 355 -7.99 -3.81 15.46
CA LEU A 355 -9.32 -4.44 15.60
C LEU A 355 -9.42 -5.30 16.85
N ASN A 356 -8.43 -6.15 17.13
CA ASN A 356 -8.46 -7.10 18.22
C ASN A 356 -8.31 -6.44 19.60
N ASN A 357 -7.57 -5.33 19.68
CA ASN A 357 -7.34 -4.57 20.91
C ASN A 357 -8.27 -3.35 21.07
N ALA A 358 -9.25 -3.19 20.19
CA ALA A 358 -10.31 -2.20 20.39
C ALA A 358 -11.26 -2.66 21.48
N SER A 359 -11.63 -1.76 22.39
CA SER A 359 -12.54 -2.00 23.51
C SER A 359 -13.90 -1.32 23.33
N GLU A 360 -13.91 -0.11 22.80
CA GLU A 360 -15.10 0.70 22.61
C GLU A 360 -15.45 0.83 21.13
N TYR A 361 -14.48 1.26 20.30
CA TYR A 361 -14.72 1.44 18.88
C TYR A 361 -13.44 1.29 18.05
N THR A 362 -13.64 0.97 16.76
CA THR A 362 -12.63 1.10 15.72
C THR A 362 -13.23 1.63 14.44
N TYR A 363 -12.63 2.68 13.88
CA TYR A 363 -13.12 3.37 12.70
C TYR A 363 -12.07 3.33 11.60
N ILE A 364 -12.49 3.06 10.37
CA ILE A 364 -11.61 2.81 9.22
C ILE A 364 -12.05 3.68 8.05
N MET A 365 -11.11 4.40 7.41
CA MET A 365 -11.29 4.95 6.07
C MET A 365 -10.35 4.25 5.11
N THR A 366 -10.88 3.77 3.99
CA THR A 366 -10.09 3.10 2.96
C THR A 366 -10.72 3.26 1.57
N PRO A 367 -9.91 3.41 0.50
CA PRO A 367 -10.46 3.50 -0.86
C PRO A 367 -10.96 2.16 -1.38
N TYR A 368 -10.47 1.06 -0.82
CA TYR A 368 -10.78 -0.30 -1.24
C TYR A 368 -11.04 -1.19 -0.04
N LEU A 369 -12.02 -2.09 -0.18
CA LEU A 369 -12.31 -3.13 0.81
C LEU A 369 -12.29 -4.47 0.07
N VAL A 370 -11.07 -4.98 -0.15
CA VAL A 370 -10.79 -6.21 -0.90
C VAL A 370 -9.89 -7.09 -0.03
N ILE A 371 -10.46 -7.58 1.05
CA ILE A 371 -9.79 -8.21 2.18
C ILE A 371 -9.83 -9.74 2.10
N ASP A 372 -8.87 -10.37 2.76
CA ASP A 372 -8.84 -11.81 2.98
C ASP A 372 -9.77 -12.26 4.11
N ASP A 373 -9.89 -13.56 4.27
CA ASP A 373 -10.79 -14.14 5.27
C ASP A 373 -10.33 -13.83 6.70
N GLU A 374 -9.02 -13.71 6.98
CA GLU A 374 -8.52 -13.38 8.32
C GLU A 374 -8.95 -11.96 8.73
N MET A 375 -8.71 -10.97 7.87
CA MET A 375 -9.12 -9.59 8.12
C MET A 375 -10.65 -9.48 8.22
N TYR A 376 -11.35 -10.16 7.34
CA TYR A 376 -12.82 -10.22 7.33
C TYR A 376 -13.38 -10.77 8.64
N GLU A 377 -12.87 -11.90 9.12
CA GLU A 377 -13.31 -12.50 10.38
C GLU A 377 -12.90 -11.66 11.60
N CYS A 378 -11.71 -11.00 11.58
CA CYS A 378 -11.32 -10.07 12.64
C CYS A 378 -12.28 -8.87 12.74
N MET A 379 -12.70 -8.29 11.62
CA MET A 379 -13.69 -7.20 11.61
C MET A 379 -15.02 -7.64 12.22
N LYS A 380 -15.53 -8.79 11.80
CA LYS A 380 -16.78 -9.35 12.34
C LYS A 380 -16.67 -9.66 13.82
N TYR A 381 -15.57 -10.28 14.23
CA TYR A 381 -15.34 -10.61 15.64
C TYR A 381 -15.27 -9.36 16.52
N ALA A 382 -14.63 -8.29 16.06
CA ALA A 382 -14.64 -7.03 16.79
C ALA A 382 -16.07 -6.51 17.02
N ALA A 383 -16.90 -6.45 15.97
CA ALA A 383 -18.30 -6.03 16.10
C ALA A 383 -19.13 -6.98 16.98
N GLN A 384 -18.95 -8.30 16.85
CA GLN A 384 -19.66 -9.30 17.65
C GLN A 384 -19.31 -9.26 19.15
N ARG A 385 -18.09 -8.79 19.51
CA ARG A 385 -17.72 -8.54 20.91
C ARG A 385 -18.29 -7.21 21.46
N GLY A 386 -19.06 -6.46 20.67
CA GLY A 386 -19.67 -5.19 21.08
C GLY A 386 -18.83 -3.94 20.74
N VAL A 387 -17.74 -4.06 19.99
CA VAL A 387 -16.97 -2.90 19.51
C VAL A 387 -17.77 -2.20 18.41
N ASP A 388 -17.89 -0.87 18.49
CA ASP A 388 -18.49 -0.06 17.43
C ASP A 388 -17.54 0.04 16.24
N VAL A 389 -17.81 -0.74 15.18
CA VAL A 389 -16.98 -0.78 13.96
C VAL A 389 -17.63 0.00 12.84
N LYS A 390 -16.95 1.05 12.36
CA LYS A 390 -17.42 1.86 11.23
C LYS A 390 -16.39 1.90 10.11
N ILE A 391 -16.85 1.78 8.86
CA ILE A 391 -16.02 1.82 7.67
C ILE A 391 -16.56 2.90 6.71
N ILE A 392 -15.71 3.85 6.32
CA ILE A 392 -16.04 4.84 5.27
C ILE A 392 -15.34 4.44 3.99
N MET A 393 -16.13 4.28 2.93
CA MET A 393 -15.74 3.93 1.56
C MET A 393 -16.05 5.06 0.59
N PRO A 394 -15.44 5.10 -0.61
CA PRO A 394 -15.85 6.06 -1.63
C PRO A 394 -17.26 5.78 -2.16
N HIS A 395 -18.04 6.84 -2.42
CA HIS A 395 -19.29 6.73 -3.16
C HIS A 395 -19.03 6.74 -4.69
N ILE A 396 -18.07 7.54 -5.14
CA ILE A 396 -17.64 7.63 -6.54
C ILE A 396 -16.30 6.90 -6.69
N PRO A 397 -16.27 5.65 -7.20
CA PRO A 397 -15.04 4.87 -7.25
C PRO A 397 -14.15 5.25 -8.43
N ASP A 398 -12.83 5.18 -8.23
CA ASP A 398 -11.83 5.27 -9.33
C ASP A 398 -11.75 3.97 -10.14
N LYS A 399 -11.99 2.82 -9.50
CA LYS A 399 -11.96 1.47 -10.09
C LYS A 399 -13.28 0.74 -9.83
N LYS A 400 -14.15 0.72 -10.82
CA LYS A 400 -15.49 0.09 -10.70
C LYS A 400 -15.42 -1.37 -10.27
N TYR A 401 -14.43 -2.14 -10.74
CA TYR A 401 -14.30 -3.55 -10.39
C TYR A 401 -14.01 -3.76 -8.89
N ALA A 402 -13.12 -2.95 -8.31
CA ALA A 402 -12.80 -3.00 -6.89
C ALA A 402 -14.02 -2.60 -6.03
N PHE A 403 -14.80 -1.63 -6.50
CA PHE A 403 -16.03 -1.22 -5.83
C PHE A 403 -17.12 -2.30 -5.86
N TYR A 404 -17.32 -2.98 -7.00
CA TYR A 404 -18.27 -4.08 -7.09
C TYR A 404 -17.85 -5.26 -6.21
N LEU A 405 -16.57 -5.53 -6.14
CA LEU A 405 -16.01 -6.55 -5.25
C LEU A 405 -16.23 -6.17 -3.78
N ALA A 406 -15.88 -4.95 -3.37
CA ALA A 406 -16.09 -4.46 -2.00
C ALA A 406 -17.55 -4.64 -1.55
N ARG A 407 -18.51 -4.33 -2.40
CA ARG A 407 -19.95 -4.50 -2.12
C ARG A 407 -20.39 -5.95 -1.91
N THR A 408 -19.58 -6.95 -2.29
CA THR A 408 -19.88 -8.36 -1.97
C THR A 408 -19.72 -8.68 -0.49
N TYR A 409 -18.89 -7.91 0.24
CA TYR A 409 -18.69 -8.07 1.68
C TYR A 409 -19.78 -7.37 2.51
N TYR A 410 -20.43 -6.33 1.98
CA TYR A 410 -21.32 -5.45 2.74
C TYR A 410 -22.40 -6.20 3.51
N LYS A 411 -23.10 -7.13 2.83
CA LYS A 411 -24.23 -7.86 3.45
C LYS A 411 -23.86 -8.55 4.74
N GLU A 412 -22.78 -9.28 4.75
CA GLU A 412 -22.38 -10.07 5.92
C GLU A 412 -21.70 -9.23 7.00
N LEU A 413 -20.96 -8.17 6.61
CA LEU A 413 -20.40 -7.20 7.56
C LEU A 413 -21.51 -6.43 8.28
N LEU A 414 -22.54 -5.96 7.56
CA LEU A 414 -23.71 -5.30 8.15
C LEU A 414 -24.48 -6.23 9.09
N LYS A 415 -24.64 -7.51 8.75
CA LYS A 415 -25.26 -8.52 9.64
C LYS A 415 -24.45 -8.75 10.92
N ALA A 416 -23.14 -8.63 10.86
CA ALA A 416 -22.27 -8.73 12.03
C ALA A 416 -22.32 -7.50 12.94
N GLY A 417 -23.01 -6.43 12.53
CA GLY A 417 -23.15 -5.20 13.31
C GLY A 417 -22.17 -4.09 12.89
N ILE A 418 -21.38 -4.29 11.83
CA ILE A 418 -20.49 -3.26 11.29
C ILE A 418 -21.32 -2.23 10.53
N GLU A 419 -21.05 -0.95 10.75
CA GLU A 419 -21.65 0.13 9.99
C GLU A 419 -20.78 0.51 8.80
N ILE A 420 -21.37 0.57 7.61
CA ILE A 420 -20.69 0.93 6.37
C ILE A 420 -21.27 2.24 5.83
N TYR A 421 -20.40 3.13 5.44
CA TYR A 421 -20.75 4.44 4.91
C TYR A 421 -20.05 4.67 3.58
N GLU A 422 -20.73 5.33 2.64
CA GLU A 422 -20.16 5.76 1.35
C GLU A 422 -20.10 7.30 1.33
N TYR A 423 -18.88 7.85 1.19
CA TYR A 423 -18.61 9.29 1.16
C TYR A 423 -19.21 9.94 -0.09
N THR A 424 -20.32 10.66 0.07
CA THR A 424 -21.12 11.17 -1.05
C THR A 424 -20.48 12.28 -1.86
N PRO A 425 -19.61 13.16 -1.30
CA PRO A 425 -18.99 14.22 -2.10
C PRO A 425 -18.02 13.71 -3.16
N GLY A 426 -17.51 12.45 -3.03
CA GLY A 426 -16.57 11.94 -4.01
C GLY A 426 -15.82 10.67 -3.63
N PHE A 427 -14.50 10.74 -3.74
CA PHE A 427 -13.59 9.61 -3.58
C PHE A 427 -12.76 9.71 -2.30
N VAL A 428 -13.00 8.82 -1.35
CA VAL A 428 -12.13 8.64 -0.18
C VAL A 428 -10.91 7.83 -0.60
N HIS A 429 -9.75 8.44 -0.47
CA HIS A 429 -8.46 7.78 -0.71
C HIS A 429 -7.61 7.69 0.57
N ALA A 430 -8.13 8.10 1.71
CA ALA A 430 -7.51 7.96 3.02
C ALA A 430 -7.23 6.49 3.37
N LYS A 431 -6.14 6.22 4.06
CA LYS A 431 -5.79 4.92 4.61
C LYS A 431 -5.49 5.15 6.09
N MET A 432 -6.54 5.00 6.90
CA MET A 432 -6.42 5.22 8.33
C MET A 432 -7.33 4.27 9.11
N SER A 433 -6.88 3.94 10.31
CA SER A 433 -7.67 3.25 11.31
C SER A 433 -7.41 3.89 12.66
N ILE A 434 -8.47 4.11 13.43
CA ILE A 434 -8.40 4.67 14.78
C ILE A 434 -9.20 3.79 15.72
N SER A 435 -8.75 3.62 16.98
CA SER A 435 -9.50 2.94 18.02
C SER A 435 -9.38 3.60 19.37
N ASP A 436 -10.51 3.62 20.09
CA ASP A 436 -10.66 4.01 21.51
C ASP A 436 -10.11 5.40 21.86
N GLY A 437 -9.98 6.32 20.88
CA GLY A 437 -9.37 7.65 21.06
C GLY A 437 -7.89 7.64 21.49
N LYS A 438 -7.22 6.49 21.37
CA LYS A 438 -5.86 6.29 21.88
C LYS A 438 -4.88 5.82 20.82
N LYS A 439 -5.35 5.07 19.83
CA LYS A 439 -4.52 4.37 18.86
C LYS A 439 -4.94 4.75 17.45
N ALA A 440 -3.98 5.07 16.59
CA ALA A 440 -4.25 5.32 15.19
C ALA A 440 -3.14 4.75 14.29
N ILE A 441 -3.52 4.34 13.11
CA ILE A 441 -2.64 3.98 12.00
C ILE A 441 -2.97 4.91 10.84
N VAL A 442 -1.99 5.62 10.33
CA VAL A 442 -2.12 6.46 9.14
C VAL A 442 -0.93 6.20 8.22
N GLY A 443 -1.18 6.06 6.92
CA GLY A 443 -0.08 5.80 5.99
C GLY A 443 -0.55 5.51 4.57
N THR A 444 0.11 4.54 3.93
CA THR A 444 -0.12 4.22 2.53
C THR A 444 -0.90 2.92 2.33
N VAL A 445 -1.06 2.10 3.38
CA VAL A 445 -1.59 0.72 3.33
C VAL A 445 -3.11 0.72 3.12
N ASN A 446 -3.58 0.30 1.95
CA ASN A 446 -5.00 0.06 1.69
C ASN A 446 -5.48 -1.26 2.30
N HIS A 447 -6.79 -1.41 2.46
CA HIS A 447 -7.42 -2.70 2.77
C HIS A 447 -7.69 -3.48 1.45
N ASP A 448 -6.62 -3.80 0.72
CA ASP A 448 -6.67 -4.62 -0.49
C ASP A 448 -5.47 -5.57 -0.59
N TYR A 449 -5.60 -6.65 -1.39
CA TYR A 449 -4.54 -7.66 -1.54
C TYR A 449 -3.21 -7.08 -2.01
N ARG A 450 -3.22 -6.05 -2.84
CA ARG A 450 -1.97 -5.46 -3.33
C ARG A 450 -1.20 -4.79 -2.21
N SER A 451 -1.88 -3.97 -1.42
CA SER A 451 -1.25 -3.29 -0.28
C SER A 451 -0.86 -4.25 0.84
N LEU A 452 -1.69 -5.26 1.11
CA LEU A 452 -1.46 -6.18 2.23
C LEU A 452 -0.42 -7.27 1.94
N TYR A 453 -0.06 -7.51 0.64
CA TYR A 453 0.76 -8.66 0.26
C TYR A 453 1.81 -8.40 -0.82
N LEU A 454 1.62 -7.39 -1.67
CA LEU A 454 2.40 -7.26 -2.91
C LEU A 454 3.17 -5.93 -3.04
N HIS A 455 2.84 -4.93 -2.24
CA HIS A 455 3.47 -3.62 -2.32
C HIS A 455 4.45 -3.37 -1.18
N TYR A 456 5.44 -2.52 -1.45
CA TYR A 456 6.16 -1.84 -0.38
C TYR A 456 5.27 -0.72 0.12
N GLU A 457 4.99 -0.72 1.41
CA GLU A 457 4.11 0.22 2.07
C GLU A 457 4.79 0.84 3.29
N CYS A 458 4.23 1.92 3.82
CA CYS A 458 4.66 2.52 5.07
C CYS A 458 3.51 3.19 5.80
N ALA A 459 3.61 3.23 7.13
CA ALA A 459 2.67 3.95 7.97
C ALA A 459 3.32 4.34 9.30
N ALA A 460 2.61 5.10 10.11
CA ALA A 460 2.91 5.33 11.50
C ALA A 460 1.80 4.74 12.38
N TYR A 461 2.18 3.96 13.37
CA TYR A 461 1.34 3.64 14.50
C TYR A 461 1.53 4.72 15.56
N MET A 462 0.43 5.31 16.00
CA MET A 462 0.36 6.40 16.95
C MET A 462 -0.37 5.93 18.20
N LEU A 463 0.26 6.04 19.36
CA LEU A 463 -0.31 5.64 20.65
C LEU A 463 -0.33 6.83 21.59
N ASN A 464 -1.51 7.26 21.98
CA ASN A 464 -1.76 8.38 22.91
C ASN A 464 -1.11 9.71 22.50
N VAL A 465 -0.81 9.93 21.23
CA VAL A 465 -0.35 11.24 20.74
C VAL A 465 -1.55 12.17 20.56
N PRO A 466 -1.40 13.48 20.78
CA PRO A 466 -2.51 14.45 20.66
C PRO A 466 -3.20 14.42 19.29
N ALA A 467 -2.47 14.12 18.20
CA ALA A 467 -3.01 14.02 16.85
C ALA A 467 -4.10 12.94 16.69
N VAL A 468 -4.17 11.94 17.58
CA VAL A 468 -5.25 10.92 17.54
C VAL A 468 -6.62 11.57 17.68
N MET A 469 -6.74 12.65 18.46
CA MET A 469 -8.00 13.41 18.60
C MET A 469 -8.40 14.12 17.29
N ASP A 470 -7.42 14.61 16.54
CA ASP A 470 -7.67 15.25 15.24
C ASP A 470 -8.09 14.22 14.19
N ILE A 471 -7.49 13.03 14.23
CA ILE A 471 -7.86 11.89 13.36
C ILE A 471 -9.32 11.46 13.65
N GLU A 472 -9.69 11.38 14.92
CA GLU A 472 -11.05 11.02 15.32
C GLU A 472 -12.07 12.07 14.86
N ARG A 473 -11.74 13.34 15.05
CA ARG A 473 -12.61 14.44 14.58
C ARG A 473 -12.80 14.38 13.07
N ASP A 474 -11.73 14.23 12.31
CA ASP A 474 -11.79 14.12 10.86
C ASP A 474 -12.65 12.92 10.40
N PHE A 475 -12.57 11.78 11.11
CA PHE A 475 -13.44 10.65 10.82
C PHE A 475 -14.91 11.02 11.02
N LYS A 476 -15.25 11.65 12.15
CA LYS A 476 -16.63 12.07 12.49
C LYS A 476 -17.15 13.10 11.48
N ASP A 477 -16.35 14.10 11.14
CA ASP A 477 -16.71 15.12 10.13
C ASP A 477 -16.95 14.47 8.75
N THR A 478 -16.12 13.48 8.37
CA THR A 478 -16.28 12.73 7.11
C THR A 478 -17.52 11.85 7.15
N LEU A 479 -17.85 11.28 8.31
CA LEU A 479 -19.04 10.44 8.52
C LEU A 479 -20.33 11.23 8.27
N GLU A 480 -20.39 12.48 8.75
CA GLU A 480 -21.54 13.39 8.52
C GLU A 480 -21.80 13.66 7.04
N LEU A 481 -20.76 13.60 6.21
CA LEU A 481 -20.84 13.78 4.76
C LEU A 481 -21.08 12.48 3.99
N SER A 482 -21.27 11.36 4.71
CA SER A 482 -21.35 10.03 4.13
C SER A 482 -22.75 9.41 4.28
N GLN A 483 -23.17 8.69 3.26
CA GLN A 483 -24.43 7.94 3.29
C GLN A 483 -24.23 6.62 4.02
N LYS A 484 -25.02 6.39 5.08
CA LYS A 484 -25.08 5.07 5.73
C LYS A 484 -25.72 4.04 4.80
N ILE A 485 -25.04 2.92 4.62
CA ILE A 485 -25.55 1.81 3.81
C ILE A 485 -26.28 0.82 4.72
N THR A 486 -27.47 0.41 4.30
CA THR A 486 -28.32 -0.53 5.02
C THR A 486 -28.43 -1.88 4.30
N LEU A 487 -28.95 -2.89 4.98
CA LEU A 487 -29.27 -4.18 4.36
C LEU A 487 -30.32 -4.03 3.25
N GLU A 488 -31.18 -3.04 3.34
CA GLU A 488 -32.19 -2.76 2.31
C GLU A 488 -31.54 -2.20 1.04
N ASP A 489 -30.59 -1.25 1.18
CA ASP A 489 -29.81 -0.74 0.05
C ASP A 489 -29.07 -1.86 -0.67
N VAL A 490 -28.46 -2.79 0.09
CA VAL A 490 -27.77 -3.95 -0.48
C VAL A 490 -28.69 -4.85 -1.29
N LYS A 491 -29.97 -5.00 -0.91
CA LYS A 491 -30.95 -5.76 -1.72
C LYS A 491 -31.18 -5.11 -3.07
N HIS A 492 -31.21 -3.78 -3.11
CA HIS A 492 -31.46 -2.98 -4.31
C HIS A 492 -30.25 -2.79 -5.23
N PHE A 493 -29.05 -3.22 -4.83
CA PHE A 493 -27.90 -3.19 -5.75
C PHE A 493 -28.18 -4.01 -7.01
N ASN A 494 -27.72 -3.50 -8.14
CA ASN A 494 -27.94 -4.12 -9.44
C ASN A 494 -27.41 -5.57 -9.46
N ILE A 495 -28.25 -6.52 -9.90
CA ILE A 495 -27.93 -7.95 -9.90
C ILE A 495 -26.69 -8.29 -10.73
N PHE A 496 -26.50 -7.62 -11.87
CA PHE A 496 -25.33 -7.86 -12.75
C PHE A 496 -24.03 -7.45 -12.06
N THR A 497 -24.04 -6.32 -11.33
CA THR A 497 -22.85 -5.86 -10.58
C THR A 497 -22.57 -6.78 -9.40
N LYS A 498 -23.58 -7.36 -8.75
CA LYS A 498 -23.41 -8.38 -7.71
C LYS A 498 -22.76 -9.64 -8.27
N ILE A 499 -23.29 -10.20 -9.36
CA ILE A 499 -22.71 -11.38 -10.01
C ILE A 499 -21.27 -11.10 -10.45
N LEU A 500 -21.04 -9.96 -11.10
CA LEU A 500 -19.70 -9.55 -11.53
C LEU A 500 -18.75 -9.43 -10.33
N GLY A 501 -19.19 -8.84 -9.22
CA GLY A 501 -18.39 -8.72 -7.98
C GLY A 501 -17.98 -10.11 -7.46
N HIS A 502 -18.89 -11.07 -7.41
CA HIS A 502 -18.60 -12.45 -6.98
C HIS A 502 -17.64 -13.18 -7.94
N ILE A 503 -17.76 -12.95 -9.26
CA ILE A 503 -16.81 -13.50 -10.24
C ILE A 503 -15.42 -12.89 -10.04
N ILE A 504 -15.34 -11.57 -9.88
CA ILE A 504 -14.07 -10.86 -9.65
C ILE A 504 -13.43 -11.33 -8.33
N ARG A 505 -14.22 -11.66 -7.32
CA ARG A 505 -13.72 -12.17 -6.03
C ARG A 505 -12.89 -13.44 -6.17
N LEU A 506 -13.20 -14.31 -7.13
CA LEU A 506 -12.43 -15.54 -7.39
C LEU A 506 -10.98 -15.26 -7.81
N VAL A 507 -10.74 -14.10 -8.42
CA VAL A 507 -9.41 -13.71 -8.94
C VAL A 507 -8.86 -12.46 -8.24
N ALA A 508 -9.50 -12.02 -7.18
CA ALA A 508 -9.13 -10.80 -6.44
C ALA A 508 -7.65 -10.74 -6.01
N PRO A 509 -7.04 -11.85 -5.53
CA PRO A 509 -5.62 -11.86 -5.16
C PRO A 509 -4.66 -11.62 -6.34
N LEU A 510 -5.11 -11.81 -7.58
CA LEU A 510 -4.31 -11.61 -8.79
C LEU A 510 -4.52 -10.20 -9.40
N LEU A 511 -5.48 -9.41 -8.91
CA LEU A 511 -5.82 -8.07 -9.37
C LEU A 511 -5.07 -7.00 -8.61
#